data_f86fcf47a94cde1eb17ef5305dfe12d8
#
_entry.id   f86fcf47a94cde1eb17ef5305dfe12d8
#
_cell.length_a   1.000
_cell.length_b   1.000
_cell.length_c   1.000
_cell.angle_alpha   90.00
_cell.angle_beta   90.00
_cell.angle_gamma   90.00
#
_symmetry.space_group_name_H-M   'P 1'
#
loop_
_entity.id
_entity.type
_entity.pdbx_description
1 polymer ?
#
loop_
_entity_poly.entity_id
_entity_poly.type
_entity_poly.pdbx_seq_one_letter_code
_entity_poly.pdbx_strand_id
1 'polypeptide(L)'
;MAIYFGYFQPNDTYTAHRTQKILAGEWPAPQPGQNPDPAMADKVRGFPEFLNSIGVTLLGSYTPVGQGLSDTAPGVTIVETDDPNKLNQITMYYQPYLAYRVQTYQQVQRPS
;
A
#
# COMPACT_ATOMS: atom_id res chain seq x y z
N MET A 1 0.44 1.62 -22.43
CA MET A 1 1.08 1.58 -21.11
C MET A 1 0.55 0.41 -20.31
N ALA A 2 1.40 -0.18 -19.46
CA ALA A 2 1.00 -1.33 -18.66
C ALA A 2 0.40 -0.87 -17.33
N ILE A 3 -0.63 -1.58 -16.91
CA ILE A 3 -1.31 -1.36 -15.64
C ILE A 3 -0.90 -2.47 -14.68
N TYR A 4 -0.49 -2.07 -13.47
CA TYR A 4 -0.02 -2.99 -12.45
C TYR A 4 -0.88 -2.86 -11.20
N PHE A 5 -1.25 -4.01 -10.63
CA PHE A 5 -1.94 -4.07 -9.35
C PHE A 5 -0.93 -4.44 -8.28
N GLY A 6 -0.80 -3.57 -7.28
CA GLY A 6 0.06 -3.82 -6.13
C GLY A 6 -0.79 -4.15 -4.92
N TYR A 7 -0.62 -5.36 -4.37
CA TYR A 7 -1.31 -5.77 -3.15
C TYR A 7 -0.39 -5.52 -1.96
N PHE A 8 -0.92 -4.92 -0.90
CA PHE A 8 -0.08 -4.55 0.23
C PHE A 8 -0.77 -4.88 1.56
N GLN A 9 0.08 -5.19 2.54
CA GLN A 9 -0.35 -5.49 3.91
C GLN A 9 0.83 -5.25 4.85
N PRO A 10 0.58 -4.97 6.15
CA PRO A 10 1.66 -4.86 7.12
C PRO A 10 2.38 -6.19 7.28
N ASN A 11 3.71 -6.17 7.35
CA ASN A 11 4.47 -7.37 7.67
C ASN A 11 4.36 -7.71 9.16
N ASP A 12 4.77 -8.93 9.53
CA ASP A 12 4.61 -9.42 10.90
C ASP A 12 5.41 -8.60 11.91
N THR A 13 6.61 -8.18 11.53
CA THR A 13 7.47 -7.36 12.40
C THR A 13 6.81 -6.04 12.72
N TYR A 14 6.25 -5.37 11.71
CA TYR A 14 5.56 -4.10 11.92
C TYR A 14 4.29 -4.29 12.74
N THR A 15 3.53 -5.35 12.49
CA THR A 15 2.30 -5.64 13.23
C THR A 15 2.60 -5.84 14.72
N ALA A 16 3.66 -6.60 15.04
CA ALA A 16 4.08 -6.80 16.42
C ALA A 16 4.49 -5.49 17.09
N HIS A 17 5.26 -4.67 16.39
CA HIS A 17 5.70 -3.36 16.88
C HIS A 17 4.50 -2.46 17.19
N ARG A 18 3.55 -2.37 16.26
CA ARG A 18 2.34 -1.57 16.42
C ARG A 18 1.52 -2.04 17.63
N THR A 19 1.35 -3.35 17.79
CA THR A 19 0.63 -3.92 18.92
C THR A 19 1.27 -3.53 20.25
N GLN A 20 2.59 -3.61 20.34
CA GLN A 20 3.32 -3.21 21.55
C GLN A 20 3.10 -1.74 21.87
N LYS A 21 3.15 -0.86 20.87
CA LYS A 21 2.96 0.58 21.07
C LYS A 21 1.55 0.91 21.53
N ILE A 22 0.54 0.22 21.00
CA ILE A 22 -0.85 0.43 21.41
C ILE A 22 -1.06 -0.08 22.84
N LEU A 23 -0.54 -1.25 23.19
CA LEU A 23 -0.66 -1.80 24.53
C LEU A 23 0.07 -0.96 25.58
N ALA A 24 1.17 -0.31 25.20
CA ALA A 24 1.91 0.59 26.08
C ALA A 24 1.24 1.97 26.24
N GLY A 25 0.15 2.24 25.50
CA GLY A 25 -0.53 3.53 25.54
C GLY A 25 0.18 4.64 24.79
N GLU A 26 1.22 4.31 24.01
CA GLU A 26 1.98 5.31 23.24
C GLU A 26 1.27 5.71 21.95
N TRP A 27 0.51 4.78 21.36
CA TRP A 27 -0.30 5.04 20.16
C TRP A 27 -1.78 4.78 20.47
N PRO A 28 -2.71 5.52 19.82
CA PRO A 28 -4.13 5.29 20.04
C PRO A 28 -4.57 3.94 19.46
N ALA A 29 -5.69 3.44 19.93
CA ALA A 29 -6.30 2.24 19.36
C ALA A 29 -6.65 2.48 17.90
N PRO A 30 -6.51 1.45 17.02
CA PRO A 30 -6.83 1.61 15.61
C PRO A 30 -8.29 2.00 15.40
N GLN A 31 -8.50 2.94 14.47
CA GLN A 31 -9.83 3.35 14.04
C GLN A 31 -9.95 3.07 12.53
N PRO A 32 -11.15 2.75 12.03
CA PRO A 32 -11.33 2.57 10.58
C PRO A 32 -10.84 3.78 9.80
N GLY A 33 -10.00 3.52 8.78
CA GLY A 33 -9.45 4.57 7.94
C GLY A 33 -8.34 5.42 8.54
N GLN A 34 -7.88 5.09 9.75
CA GLN A 34 -6.82 5.83 10.43
C GLN A 34 -5.70 4.90 10.84
N ASN A 35 -4.47 5.35 10.66
CA ASN A 35 -3.29 4.61 11.11
C ASN A 35 -2.81 5.23 12.43
N PRO A 36 -2.62 4.43 13.50
CA PRO A 36 -2.15 4.94 14.78
C PRO A 36 -0.70 5.40 14.75
N ASP A 37 0.09 4.97 13.75
CA ASP A 37 1.48 5.34 13.59
C ASP A 37 1.59 6.64 12.79
N PRO A 38 2.06 7.76 13.39
CA PRO A 38 2.17 9.02 12.66
C PRO A 38 3.13 8.96 11.47
N ALA A 39 4.23 8.20 11.58
CA ALA A 39 5.20 8.07 10.49
C ALA A 39 4.59 7.33 9.30
N MET A 40 3.82 6.27 9.55
CA MET A 40 3.13 5.55 8.47
C MET A 40 2.04 6.42 7.85
N ALA A 41 1.29 7.16 8.67
CA ALA A 41 0.27 8.08 8.16
C ALA A 41 0.87 9.13 7.23
N ASP A 42 2.06 9.65 7.55
CA ASP A 42 2.76 10.60 6.70
C ASP A 42 3.19 9.95 5.38
N LYS A 43 3.67 8.71 5.42
CA LYS A 43 4.04 7.99 4.19
C LYS A 43 2.82 7.76 3.29
N VAL A 44 1.69 7.39 3.87
CA VAL A 44 0.46 7.19 3.09
C VAL A 44 0.02 8.49 2.43
N ARG A 45 0.06 9.60 3.16
CA ARG A 45 -0.29 10.92 2.60
C ARG A 45 0.67 11.35 1.49
N GLY A 46 1.95 11.02 1.61
CA GLY A 46 2.98 11.40 0.62
C GLY A 46 3.06 10.48 -0.59
N PHE A 47 2.31 9.37 -0.61
CA PHE A 47 2.43 8.37 -1.66
C PHE A 47 2.09 8.90 -3.07
N PRO A 48 0.97 9.63 -3.27
CA PRO A 48 0.66 10.16 -4.60
C PRO A 48 1.75 11.09 -5.14
N GLU A 49 2.31 11.94 -4.28
CA GLU A 49 3.39 12.84 -4.67
C GLU A 49 4.66 12.07 -5.02
N PHE A 50 4.98 11.01 -4.25
CA PHE A 50 6.10 10.14 -4.54
C PHE A 50 5.95 9.50 -5.93
N LEU A 51 4.78 8.94 -6.24
CA LEU A 51 4.53 8.33 -7.55
C LEU A 51 4.70 9.34 -8.66
N ASN A 52 4.17 10.55 -8.48
CA ASN A 52 4.32 11.62 -9.47
C ASN A 52 5.80 11.95 -9.70
N SER A 53 6.61 11.95 -8.64
CA SER A 53 8.04 12.28 -8.72
C SER A 53 8.84 11.26 -9.53
N ILE A 54 8.39 10.01 -9.60
CA ILE A 54 9.04 8.96 -10.39
C ILE A 54 8.34 8.70 -11.73
N GLY A 55 7.34 9.51 -12.07
CA GLY A 55 6.66 9.41 -13.36
C GLY A 55 5.68 8.25 -13.48
N VAL A 56 5.13 7.79 -12.37
CA VAL A 56 4.12 6.72 -12.35
C VAL A 56 2.74 7.33 -12.12
N THR A 57 1.75 6.91 -12.89
CA THR A 57 0.38 7.38 -12.75
C THR A 57 -0.38 6.51 -11.77
N LEU A 58 -0.94 7.13 -10.72
CA LEU A 58 -1.80 6.45 -9.76
C LEU A 58 -3.24 6.41 -10.30
N LEU A 59 -3.77 5.22 -10.55
CA LEU A 59 -5.12 5.03 -11.04
C LEU A 59 -6.13 4.84 -9.93
N GLY A 60 -5.70 4.28 -8.79
CA GLY A 60 -6.57 4.10 -7.64
C GLY A 60 -5.85 3.40 -6.50
N SER A 61 -6.40 3.56 -5.30
CA SER A 61 -5.90 2.89 -4.11
C SER A 61 -7.10 2.53 -3.24
N TYR A 62 -7.16 1.27 -2.79
CA TYR A 62 -8.32 0.71 -2.13
C TYR A 62 -7.91 -0.06 -0.88
N THR A 63 -8.72 0.04 0.16
CA THR A 63 -8.53 -0.74 1.39
C THR A 63 -9.80 -1.50 1.73
N PRO A 64 -9.70 -2.62 2.47
CA PRO A 64 -10.89 -3.35 2.90
C PRO A 64 -11.82 -2.49 3.74
N VAL A 65 -13.11 -2.71 3.60
CA VAL A 65 -14.14 -2.00 4.37
C VAL A 65 -14.47 -2.80 5.62
N GLY A 66 -14.44 -2.13 6.76
CA GLY A 66 -14.85 -2.74 8.03
C GLY A 66 -13.84 -3.69 8.66
N GLN A 67 -12.62 -3.75 8.14
CA GLN A 67 -11.57 -4.59 8.72
C GLN A 67 -10.19 -4.00 8.41
N GLY A 68 -9.19 -4.41 9.19
CA GLY A 68 -7.81 -4.01 8.93
C GLY A 68 -7.20 -4.81 7.78
N LEU A 69 -6.04 -4.35 7.31
CA LEU A 69 -5.28 -5.05 6.28
C LEU A 69 -4.75 -6.38 6.81
N SER A 70 -4.84 -7.43 6.01
CA SER A 70 -4.36 -8.77 6.35
C SER A 70 -4.03 -9.56 5.08
N ASP A 71 -3.54 -10.79 5.24
CA ASP A 71 -3.25 -11.69 4.13
C ASP A 71 -4.48 -11.97 3.26
N THR A 72 -5.64 -12.08 3.91
CA THR A 72 -6.90 -12.39 3.24
C THR A 72 -7.65 -11.14 2.79
N ALA A 73 -7.25 -9.98 3.26
CA ALA A 73 -7.87 -8.70 2.94
C ALA A 73 -6.79 -7.63 2.76
N PRO A 74 -5.93 -7.76 1.72
CA PRO A 74 -4.90 -6.76 1.47
C PRO A 74 -5.49 -5.48 0.91
N GLY A 75 -4.71 -4.38 1.00
CA GLY A 75 -4.99 -3.18 0.23
C GLY A 75 -4.54 -3.38 -1.22
N VAL A 76 -5.08 -2.56 -2.10
CA VAL A 76 -4.75 -2.63 -3.54
C VAL A 76 -4.43 -1.23 -4.04
N THR A 77 -3.28 -1.09 -4.70
CA THR A 77 -2.91 0.12 -5.43
C THR A 77 -2.78 -0.21 -6.91
N ILE A 78 -3.41 0.59 -7.75
CA ILE A 78 -3.40 0.39 -9.20
C ILE A 78 -2.61 1.53 -9.82
N VAL A 79 -1.54 1.18 -10.53
CA VAL A 79 -0.66 2.16 -11.16
C VAL A 79 -0.44 1.84 -12.62
N GLU A 80 -0.07 2.88 -13.39
CA GLU A 80 0.24 2.76 -14.80
C GLU A 80 1.65 3.29 -15.06
N THR A 81 2.49 2.50 -15.69
CA THR A 81 3.84 2.91 -16.06
C THR A 81 4.35 2.09 -17.25
N ASP A 82 5.24 2.69 -18.05
CA ASP A 82 5.94 1.97 -19.11
C ASP A 82 7.21 1.29 -18.62
N ASP A 83 7.66 1.61 -17.40
CA ASP A 83 8.91 1.11 -16.86
C ASP A 83 8.66 0.23 -15.62
N PRO A 84 8.70 -1.11 -15.76
CA PRO A 84 8.46 -2.01 -14.63
C PRO A 84 9.52 -1.88 -13.53
N ASN A 85 10.69 -1.32 -13.81
CA ASN A 85 11.71 -1.12 -12.76
C ASN A 85 11.24 -0.14 -11.69
N LYS A 86 10.30 0.74 -12.01
CA LYS A 86 9.74 1.68 -11.02
C LYS A 86 8.89 0.99 -9.96
N LEU A 87 8.41 -0.22 -10.24
CA LEU A 87 7.67 -1.01 -9.25
C LEU A 87 8.54 -1.36 -8.04
N ASN A 88 9.85 -1.56 -8.25
CA ASN A 88 10.78 -1.80 -7.16
C ASN A 88 10.88 -0.57 -6.24
N GLN A 89 10.85 0.63 -6.80
CA GLN A 89 10.86 1.87 -6.02
C GLN A 89 9.59 2.00 -5.18
N ILE A 90 8.45 1.60 -5.73
CA ILE A 90 7.19 1.59 -5.00
C ILE A 90 7.25 0.62 -3.82
N THR A 91 7.77 -0.59 -4.05
CA THR A 91 7.94 -1.58 -3.00
C THR A 91 8.84 -1.04 -1.88
N MET A 92 9.94 -0.41 -2.24
CA MET A 92 10.90 0.12 -1.26
C MET A 92 10.36 1.32 -0.50
N TYR A 93 9.41 2.06 -1.06
CA TYR A 93 8.85 3.24 -0.41
C TYR A 93 8.23 2.92 0.95
N TYR A 94 7.53 1.79 1.04
CA TYR A 94 6.85 1.40 2.27
C TYR A 94 7.69 0.51 3.19
N GLN A 95 8.86 0.06 2.76
CA GLN A 95 9.69 -0.75 3.62
C GLN A 95 10.26 0.07 4.78
N PRO A 96 10.40 -0.54 5.97
CA PRO A 96 10.12 -1.95 6.29
C PRO A 96 8.67 -2.23 6.71
N TYR A 97 7.76 -1.26 6.59
CA TYR A 97 6.46 -1.29 7.24
C TYR A 97 5.44 -2.21 6.57
N LEU A 98 5.48 -2.30 5.23
CA LEU A 98 4.49 -3.08 4.49
C LEU A 98 5.17 -4.19 3.69
N ALA A 99 4.53 -5.36 3.68
CA ALA A 99 4.80 -6.37 2.68
C ALA A 99 4.05 -5.94 1.42
N TYR A 100 4.76 -5.79 0.31
CA TYR A 100 4.19 -5.29 -0.93
C TYR A 100 4.43 -6.31 -2.04
N ARG A 101 3.36 -6.78 -2.63
CA ARG A 101 3.41 -7.69 -3.78
C ARG A 101 2.85 -6.96 -5.00
N VAL A 102 3.50 -7.14 -6.14
CA VAL A 102 3.06 -6.52 -7.38
C VAL A 102 2.68 -7.60 -8.37
N GLN A 103 1.49 -7.50 -8.94
CA GLN A 103 1.02 -8.37 -10.00
C GLN A 103 0.66 -7.51 -11.21
N THR A 104 1.06 -8.00 -12.38
CA THR A 104 0.78 -7.30 -13.63
C THR A 104 -0.50 -7.87 -14.23
N TYR A 105 -1.41 -6.97 -14.64
CA TYR A 105 -2.65 -7.34 -15.30
C TYR A 105 -2.70 -6.75 -16.69
N GLN A 106 -3.22 -7.52 -17.62
CA GLN A 106 -3.46 -7.09 -18.97
C GLN A 106 -4.96 -6.94 -19.18
N GLN A 107 -5.34 -5.87 -19.85
CA GLN A 107 -6.76 -5.65 -20.16
C GLN A 107 -7.27 -6.76 -21.09
N VAL A 108 -8.39 -7.35 -20.70
CA VAL A 108 -9.05 -8.37 -21.53
C VAL A 108 -9.81 -7.64 -22.62
N GLN A 109 -9.51 -7.97 -23.88
CA GLN A 109 -10.27 -7.47 -25.03
C GLN A 109 -11.41 -8.43 -25.33
N ARG A 110 -12.62 -7.90 -25.30
CA ARG A 110 -13.81 -8.71 -25.57
C ARG A 110 -14.17 -8.60 -27.06
N PRO A 111 -14.54 -9.69 -27.68
CA PRO A 111 -15.06 -9.65 -29.06
C PRO A 111 -16.31 -8.79 -29.11
N SER A 112 -16.41 -7.98 -30.14
CA SER A 112 -17.58 -7.12 -30.34
C SER A 112 -18.74 -7.92 -30.94
#